data_bc7ff1070efd47a622c5e3837319fa64
#
_entry.id   bc7ff1070efd47a622c5e3837319fa64
#
_cell.length_a   1.000
_cell.length_b   1.000
_cell.length_c   1.000
_cell.angle_alpha   90.00
_cell.angle_beta   90.00
_cell.angle_gamma   90.00
#
_symmetry.space_group_name_H-M   'P 1'
#
loop_
_entity.id
_entity.type
_entity.pdbx_description
1 polymer ?
#
loop_
_entity_poly.entity_id
_entity_poly.type
_entity_poly.pdbx_seq_one_letter_code
_entity_poly.pdbx_strand_id
1 'polypeptide(L)'
;MLTAFTEGLLLITFSELGDKTFFIAVILSIHHPRRLVFAGVVAALAAMTVLSVALGQVASLLPKDYIHYAEIVFFIAFGLKLIYDANKMAISATEEVAEEAQEAVEKADLDNSQQKSVWSILLKSFVLTFIAEWGDRTQIATIASAAVNRNNPIGVTLGAILGHAICAAIAVIGGKLIAGKISERQITFLGGFLFIIFGIVAAIEGK
;
A
#
# COMPACT_ATOMS: atom_id res chain seq x y z
N MET A 1 13.58 5.75 16.01
CA MET A 1 12.34 6.41 15.57
C MET A 1 12.45 6.89 14.11
N LEU A 2 13.48 7.65 13.75
CA LEU A 2 13.64 8.15 12.38
C LEU A 2 13.80 7.01 11.37
N THR A 3 14.60 5.99 11.67
CA THR A 3 14.82 4.81 10.81
C THR A 3 13.49 4.08 10.51
N ALA A 4 12.72 3.72 11.56
CA ALA A 4 11.43 3.06 11.41
C ALA A 4 10.41 3.91 10.63
N PHE A 5 10.43 5.24 10.83
CA PHE A 5 9.61 6.16 10.06
C PHE A 5 10.00 6.18 8.58
N THR A 6 11.30 6.32 8.28
CA THR A 6 11.81 6.40 6.90
C THR A 6 11.57 5.08 6.16
N GLU A 7 11.78 3.95 6.84
CA GLU A 7 11.48 2.61 6.32
C GLU A 7 10.00 2.50 5.92
N GLY A 8 9.08 2.77 6.84
CA GLY A 8 7.64 2.72 6.56
C GLY A 8 7.25 3.69 5.45
N LEU A 9 7.77 4.91 5.45
CA LEU A 9 7.49 5.91 4.43
C LEU A 9 7.92 5.45 3.03
N LEU A 10 9.18 5.02 2.88
CA LEU A 10 9.71 4.63 1.57
C LEU A 10 9.07 3.33 1.07
N LEU A 11 8.99 2.32 1.95
CA LEU A 11 8.38 1.05 1.63
C LEU A 11 6.98 1.24 1.06
N ILE A 12 6.12 1.95 1.78
CA ILE A 12 4.72 2.16 1.38
C ILE A 12 4.63 3.05 0.15
N THR A 13 5.35 4.18 0.11
CA THR A 13 5.26 5.10 -1.03
C THR A 13 5.59 4.41 -2.35
N PHE A 14 6.65 3.60 -2.38
CA PHE A 14 7.04 2.92 -3.62
C PHE A 14 6.21 1.69 -3.94
N SER A 15 5.66 1.01 -2.94
CA SER A 15 4.85 -0.19 -3.16
C SER A 15 3.43 0.11 -3.61
N GLU A 16 2.88 1.26 -3.18
CA GLU A 16 1.50 1.67 -3.45
C GLU A 16 1.32 2.41 -4.78
N LEU A 17 2.40 2.99 -5.34
CA LEU A 17 2.29 3.68 -6.61
C LEU A 17 1.91 2.70 -7.73
N GLY A 18 0.75 2.94 -8.37
CA GLY A 18 0.25 2.09 -9.46
C GLY A 18 -0.39 0.79 -9.01
N ASP A 19 -0.60 0.57 -7.73
CA ASP A 19 -1.35 -0.58 -7.23
C ASP A 19 -2.88 -0.40 -7.41
N LYS A 20 -3.65 -1.44 -7.15
CA LYS A 20 -5.12 -1.44 -7.34
C LYS A 20 -5.80 -0.30 -6.60
N THR A 21 -5.40 -0.02 -5.36
CA THR A 21 -5.97 1.07 -4.54
C THR A 21 -5.63 2.45 -5.07
N PHE A 22 -4.44 2.61 -5.68
CA PHE A 22 -4.10 3.82 -6.42
C PHE A 22 -5.10 4.08 -7.55
N PHE A 23 -5.43 3.07 -8.38
CA PHE A 23 -6.39 3.21 -9.46
C PHE A 23 -7.82 3.39 -8.95
N ILE A 24 -8.24 2.73 -7.86
CA ILE A 24 -9.53 2.98 -7.20
C ILE A 24 -9.65 4.47 -6.83
N ALA A 25 -8.61 5.05 -6.20
CA ALA A 25 -8.60 6.47 -5.84
C ALA A 25 -8.67 7.40 -7.07
N VAL A 26 -7.96 7.05 -8.16
CA VAL A 26 -8.03 7.76 -9.45
C VAL A 26 -9.46 7.77 -9.98
N ILE A 27 -10.07 6.59 -10.12
CA ILE A 27 -11.39 6.43 -10.74
C ILE A 27 -12.48 7.13 -9.91
N LEU A 28 -12.47 6.92 -8.59
CA LEU A 28 -13.39 7.61 -7.70
C LEU A 28 -13.26 9.14 -7.77
N SER A 29 -12.03 9.65 -7.89
CA SER A 29 -11.76 11.10 -7.98
C SER A 29 -12.21 11.74 -9.29
N ILE A 30 -12.49 10.93 -10.33
CA ILE A 30 -13.08 11.39 -11.58
C ILE A 30 -14.58 11.66 -11.42
N HIS A 31 -15.27 10.82 -10.65
CA HIS A 31 -16.74 10.85 -10.51
C HIS A 31 -17.22 11.58 -9.24
N HIS A 32 -16.32 11.75 -8.25
CA HIS A 32 -16.64 12.32 -6.94
C HIS A 32 -15.70 13.46 -6.54
N PRO A 33 -16.09 14.32 -5.57
CA PRO A 33 -15.23 15.39 -5.07
C PRO A 33 -13.93 14.85 -4.50
N ARG A 34 -12.80 15.27 -5.08
CA ARG A 34 -11.45 14.77 -4.77
C ARG A 34 -11.10 14.79 -3.28
N ARG A 35 -11.53 15.83 -2.55
CA ARG A 35 -11.26 15.95 -1.10
C ARG A 35 -11.93 14.84 -0.29
N LEU A 36 -13.15 14.44 -0.66
CA LEU A 36 -13.89 13.38 0.01
C LEU A 36 -13.28 12.01 -0.30
N VAL A 37 -12.94 11.78 -1.57
CA VAL A 37 -12.25 10.56 -1.98
C VAL A 37 -10.91 10.42 -1.25
N PHE A 38 -10.09 11.46 -1.25
CA PHE A 38 -8.83 11.49 -0.52
C PHE A 38 -9.01 11.15 0.96
N ALA A 39 -9.96 11.81 1.63
CA ALA A 39 -10.22 11.57 3.05
C ALA A 39 -10.66 10.12 3.33
N GLY A 40 -11.56 9.56 2.50
CA GLY A 40 -12.03 8.18 2.64
C GLY A 40 -10.92 7.16 2.40
N VAL A 41 -10.13 7.34 1.34
CA VAL A 41 -8.99 6.48 1.01
C VAL A 41 -7.93 6.52 2.11
N VAL A 42 -7.49 7.71 2.51
CA VAL A 42 -6.46 7.84 3.57
C VAL A 42 -6.96 7.30 4.91
N ALA A 43 -8.24 7.48 5.24
CA ALA A 43 -8.81 6.90 6.45
C ALA A 43 -8.79 5.36 6.43
N ALA A 44 -9.09 4.74 5.28
CA ALA A 44 -9.03 3.28 5.11
C ALA A 44 -7.59 2.77 5.26
N LEU A 45 -6.65 3.39 4.54
CA LEU A 45 -5.23 3.02 4.58
C LEU A 45 -4.62 3.23 5.97
N ALA A 46 -4.99 4.31 6.67
CA ALA A 46 -4.57 4.54 8.04
C ALA A 46 -5.14 3.48 9.00
N ALA A 47 -6.41 3.12 8.86
CA ALA A 47 -7.02 2.06 9.66
C ALA A 47 -6.33 0.71 9.41
N MET A 48 -6.02 0.38 8.15
CA MET A 48 -5.29 -0.82 7.78
C MET A 48 -3.86 -0.81 8.34
N THR A 49 -3.16 0.32 8.26
CA THR A 49 -1.82 0.49 8.85
C THR A 49 -1.84 0.25 10.36
N VAL A 50 -2.80 0.86 11.07
CA VAL A 50 -2.94 0.67 12.54
C VAL A 50 -3.20 -0.80 12.87
N LEU A 51 -4.07 -1.47 12.13
CA LEU A 51 -4.33 -2.91 12.28
C LEU A 51 -3.06 -3.73 12.04
N SER A 52 -2.33 -3.43 10.96
CA SER A 52 -1.08 -4.12 10.60
C SER A 52 -0.01 -3.95 11.68
N VAL A 53 0.16 -2.74 12.18
CA VAL A 53 1.09 -2.46 13.28
C VAL A 53 0.68 -3.18 14.56
N ALA A 54 -0.61 -3.22 14.88
CA ALA A 54 -1.09 -3.97 16.03
C ALA A 54 -0.80 -5.48 15.90
N LEU A 55 -1.02 -6.07 14.72
CA LEU A 55 -0.66 -7.45 14.43
C LEU A 55 0.86 -7.68 14.52
N GLY A 56 1.66 -6.74 14.01
CA GLY A 56 3.11 -6.77 14.13
C GLY A 56 3.59 -6.71 15.59
N GLN A 57 2.93 -5.91 16.43
CA GLN A 57 3.23 -5.88 17.88
C GLN A 57 2.90 -7.23 18.54
N VAL A 58 1.82 -7.89 18.16
CA VAL A 58 1.52 -9.26 18.63
C VAL A 58 2.60 -10.24 18.13
N ALA A 59 2.98 -10.17 16.86
CA ALA A 59 4.04 -11.00 16.30
C ALA A 59 5.38 -10.77 17.02
N SER A 60 5.64 -9.55 17.52
CA SER A 60 6.86 -9.19 18.26
C SER A 60 7.04 -9.90 19.61
N LEU A 61 6.01 -10.63 20.07
CA LEU A 61 6.10 -11.50 21.26
C LEU A 61 6.91 -12.77 21.01
N LEU A 62 7.10 -13.14 19.75
CA LEU A 62 7.97 -14.24 19.37
C LEU A 62 9.45 -13.92 19.69
N PRO A 63 10.32 -14.94 19.83
CA PRO A 63 11.75 -14.71 20.02
C PRO A 63 12.34 -13.86 18.89
N LYS A 64 13.19 -12.90 19.26
CA LYS A 64 13.73 -11.91 18.32
C LYS A 64 14.41 -12.52 17.10
N ASP A 65 15.16 -13.60 17.30
CA ASP A 65 15.89 -14.26 16.21
C ASP A 65 14.95 -14.78 15.12
N TYR A 66 13.79 -15.36 15.51
CA TYR A 66 12.80 -15.84 14.55
C TYR A 66 12.19 -14.68 13.75
N ILE A 67 11.86 -13.57 14.40
CA ILE A 67 11.28 -12.39 13.74
C ILE A 67 12.29 -11.80 12.76
N HIS A 68 13.55 -11.65 13.21
CA HIS A 68 14.62 -11.09 12.40
C HIS A 68 14.89 -11.94 11.14
N TYR A 69 15.03 -13.26 11.28
CA TYR A 69 15.21 -14.14 10.12
C TYR A 69 13.96 -14.16 9.23
N ALA A 70 12.76 -14.15 9.81
CA ALA A 70 11.52 -14.09 9.05
C ALA A 70 11.41 -12.80 8.23
N GLU A 71 11.83 -11.65 8.79
CA GLU A 71 11.89 -10.37 8.09
C GLU A 71 12.84 -10.41 6.90
N ILE A 72 14.08 -10.87 7.11
CA ILE A 72 15.08 -10.99 6.04
C ILE A 72 14.53 -11.87 4.91
N VAL A 73 14.05 -13.07 5.26
CA VAL A 73 13.50 -14.02 4.29
C VAL A 73 12.31 -13.42 3.56
N PHE A 74 11.41 -12.76 4.28
CA PHE A 74 10.23 -12.10 3.71
C PHE A 74 10.64 -11.02 2.70
N PHE A 75 11.48 -10.07 3.09
CA PHE A 75 11.89 -8.98 2.23
C PHE A 75 12.66 -9.47 0.98
N ILE A 76 13.58 -10.41 1.14
CA ILE A 76 14.34 -10.97 0.01
C ILE A 76 13.41 -11.80 -0.91
N ALA A 77 12.59 -12.70 -0.36
CA ALA A 77 11.71 -13.55 -1.17
C ALA A 77 10.66 -12.74 -1.93
N PHE A 78 10.02 -11.75 -1.26
CA PHE A 78 9.08 -10.84 -1.90
C PHE A 78 9.74 -9.93 -2.92
N GLY A 79 10.92 -9.38 -2.62
CA GLY A 79 11.67 -8.56 -3.56
C GLY A 79 12.02 -9.35 -4.84
N LEU A 80 12.51 -10.58 -4.70
CA LEU A 80 12.79 -11.45 -5.84
C LEU A 80 11.51 -11.82 -6.61
N LYS A 81 10.41 -12.10 -5.90
CA LYS A 81 9.12 -12.36 -6.53
C LYS A 81 8.64 -11.15 -7.33
N LEU A 82 8.68 -9.95 -6.76
CA LEU A 82 8.28 -8.72 -7.48
C LEU A 82 9.11 -8.47 -8.72
N ILE A 83 10.44 -8.68 -8.67
CA ILE A 83 11.32 -8.57 -9.85
C ILE A 83 10.97 -9.63 -10.89
N TYR A 84 10.69 -10.86 -10.46
CA TYR A 84 10.29 -11.94 -11.36
C TYR A 84 8.94 -11.63 -12.02
N ASP A 85 7.95 -11.19 -11.25
CA ASP A 85 6.63 -10.81 -11.74
C ASP A 85 6.74 -9.63 -12.73
N ALA A 86 7.51 -8.58 -12.38
CA ALA A 86 7.76 -7.45 -13.26
C ALA A 86 8.40 -7.85 -14.59
N ASN A 87 9.30 -8.85 -14.59
CA ASN A 87 9.90 -9.35 -15.84
C ASN A 87 8.91 -10.13 -16.72
N LYS A 88 7.88 -10.72 -16.12
CA LYS A 88 6.82 -11.43 -16.84
C LYS A 88 5.63 -10.57 -17.21
N MET A 89 5.48 -9.39 -16.59
CA MET A 89 4.40 -8.46 -16.89
C MET A 89 4.42 -8.03 -18.34
N ALA A 90 3.30 -8.23 -19.02
CA ALA A 90 3.05 -7.67 -20.33
C ALA A 90 2.97 -6.13 -20.22
N ILE A 91 3.12 -5.44 -21.37
CA ILE A 91 2.96 -3.99 -21.42
C ILE A 91 1.54 -3.56 -21.02
N SER A 92 0.56 -4.47 -21.15
CA SER A 92 -0.86 -4.30 -20.79
C SER A 92 -1.19 -4.49 -19.30
N ALA A 93 -0.23 -4.87 -18.45
CA ALA A 93 -0.52 -5.18 -17.05
C ALA A 93 -1.13 -3.98 -16.29
N THR A 94 -0.69 -2.76 -16.62
CA THR A 94 -1.28 -1.52 -16.06
C THR A 94 -2.76 -1.37 -16.44
N GLU A 95 -3.15 -1.80 -17.64
CA GLU A 95 -4.52 -1.78 -18.11
C GLU A 95 -5.37 -2.80 -17.33
N GLU A 96 -4.85 -4.00 -17.09
CA GLU A 96 -5.54 -5.05 -16.32
C GLU A 96 -5.85 -4.60 -14.88
N VAL A 97 -4.87 -4.01 -14.17
CA VAL A 97 -5.09 -3.50 -12.79
C VAL A 97 -6.07 -2.32 -12.78
N ALA A 98 -6.00 -1.45 -13.80
CA ALA A 98 -6.95 -0.35 -13.94
C ALA A 98 -8.37 -0.85 -14.25
N GLU A 99 -8.52 -1.90 -15.07
CA GLU A 99 -9.81 -2.55 -15.37
C GLU A 99 -10.41 -3.20 -14.12
N GLU A 100 -9.61 -3.95 -13.35
CA GLU A 100 -10.06 -4.52 -12.07
C GLU A 100 -10.53 -3.46 -11.07
N ALA A 101 -9.81 -2.33 -10.99
CA ALA A 101 -10.19 -1.21 -10.16
C ALA A 101 -11.50 -0.57 -10.65
N GLN A 102 -11.66 -0.43 -11.96
CA GLN A 102 -12.89 0.09 -12.58
C GLN A 102 -14.07 -0.80 -12.28
N GLU A 103 -13.96 -2.11 -12.49
CA GLU A 103 -15.03 -3.05 -12.15
C GLU A 103 -15.45 -2.98 -10.68
N ALA A 104 -14.48 -2.84 -9.74
CA ALA A 104 -14.77 -2.73 -8.34
C ALA A 104 -15.57 -1.45 -8.01
N VAL A 105 -15.23 -0.34 -8.66
CA VAL A 105 -15.95 0.93 -8.50
C VAL A 105 -17.35 0.85 -9.13
N GLU A 106 -17.47 0.31 -10.34
CA GLU A 106 -18.76 0.17 -11.04
C GLU A 106 -19.74 -0.72 -10.27
N LYS A 107 -19.29 -1.86 -9.75
CA LYS A 107 -20.11 -2.73 -8.89
C LYS A 107 -20.62 -1.99 -7.66
N ALA A 108 -19.79 -1.17 -7.03
CA ALA A 108 -20.20 -0.37 -5.87
C ALA A 108 -21.10 0.82 -6.25
N ASP A 109 -21.10 1.28 -7.52
CA ASP A 109 -22.01 2.32 -8.02
C ASP A 109 -23.39 1.78 -8.34
N LEU A 110 -23.50 0.55 -8.84
CA LEU A 110 -24.78 -0.12 -9.10
C LEU A 110 -25.57 -0.34 -7.81
N ASP A 111 -24.91 -0.67 -6.72
CA ASP A 111 -25.53 -0.88 -5.39
C ASP A 111 -26.04 0.43 -4.74
N ASN A 112 -25.54 1.60 -5.13
CA ASN A 112 -25.77 2.87 -4.45
C ASN A 112 -26.25 4.01 -5.36
N SER A 113 -27.08 3.73 -6.34
CA SER A 113 -27.49 4.65 -7.43
C SER A 113 -28.27 5.91 -7.00
N GLN A 114 -28.55 6.14 -5.72
CA GLN A 114 -29.45 7.21 -5.25
C GLN A 114 -28.88 8.25 -4.27
N GLN A 115 -27.69 8.11 -3.68
CA GLN A 115 -27.25 9.09 -2.69
C GLN A 115 -25.86 9.68 -2.95
N LYS A 116 -25.83 10.87 -3.53
CA LYS A 116 -24.63 11.74 -3.61
C LYS A 116 -24.34 12.46 -2.27
N SER A 117 -24.58 11.81 -1.13
CA SER A 117 -24.27 12.37 0.19
C SER A 117 -22.78 12.37 0.44
N VAL A 118 -22.26 13.36 1.17
CA VAL A 118 -20.86 13.42 1.62
C VAL A 118 -20.46 12.13 2.33
N TRP A 119 -21.33 11.62 3.20
CA TRP A 119 -21.07 10.36 3.92
C TRP A 119 -21.05 9.13 3.03
N SER A 120 -21.90 9.09 2.00
CA SER A 120 -21.89 7.98 1.03
C SER A 120 -20.57 7.90 0.27
N ILE A 121 -20.03 9.05 -0.17
CA ILE A 121 -18.76 9.11 -0.89
C ILE A 121 -17.59 8.72 0.03
N LEU A 122 -17.56 9.24 1.25
CA LEU A 122 -16.52 8.90 2.24
C LEU A 122 -16.54 7.39 2.55
N LEU A 123 -17.73 6.86 2.86
CA LEU A 123 -17.89 5.45 3.22
C LEU A 123 -17.54 4.54 2.04
N LYS A 124 -17.98 4.87 0.83
CA LYS A 124 -17.65 4.13 -0.39
C LYS A 124 -16.15 4.09 -0.61
N SER A 125 -15.48 5.26 -0.59
CA SER A 125 -14.04 5.33 -0.76
C SER A 125 -13.31 4.54 0.32
N PHE A 126 -13.77 4.63 1.57
CA PHE A 126 -13.21 3.88 2.68
C PHE A 126 -13.37 2.36 2.48
N VAL A 127 -14.59 1.88 2.24
CA VAL A 127 -14.90 0.44 2.17
C VAL A 127 -14.19 -0.22 0.99
N LEU A 128 -14.24 0.42 -0.19
CA LEU A 128 -13.56 -0.13 -1.37
C LEU A 128 -12.05 -0.26 -1.16
N THR A 129 -11.43 0.81 -0.65
CA THR A 129 -9.99 0.79 -0.36
C THR A 129 -9.65 -0.22 0.74
N PHE A 130 -10.42 -0.24 1.83
CA PHE A 130 -10.17 -1.15 2.95
C PHE A 130 -10.25 -2.63 2.54
N ILE A 131 -11.24 -2.98 1.71
CA ILE A 131 -11.40 -4.35 1.20
C ILE A 131 -10.28 -4.70 0.22
N ALA A 132 -9.88 -3.76 -0.66
CA ALA A 132 -8.83 -3.98 -1.64
C ALA A 132 -7.46 -4.22 -1.00
N GLU A 133 -7.19 -3.57 0.15
CA GLU A 133 -5.95 -3.72 0.92
C GLU A 133 -5.90 -4.97 1.80
N TRP A 134 -7.03 -5.68 1.97
CA TRP A 134 -7.06 -6.82 2.88
C TRP A 134 -6.20 -7.99 2.39
N GLY A 135 -5.13 -8.28 3.10
CA GLY A 135 -4.19 -9.37 2.75
C GLY A 135 -3.14 -8.96 1.71
N ASP A 136 -3.03 -7.67 1.37
CA ASP A 136 -2.04 -7.21 0.40
C ASP A 136 -0.59 -7.29 0.94
N ARG A 137 0.36 -7.19 0.00
CA ARG A 137 1.82 -7.22 0.24
C ARG A 137 2.28 -6.12 1.19
N THR A 138 1.69 -4.92 1.10
CA THR A 138 2.04 -3.80 1.97
C THR A 138 1.54 -3.99 3.39
N GLN A 139 0.39 -4.65 3.56
CA GLN A 139 -0.09 -5.07 4.86
C GLN A 139 0.91 -6.02 5.55
N ILE A 140 1.36 -7.05 4.82
CA ILE A 140 2.31 -8.04 5.38
C ILE A 140 3.67 -7.38 5.67
N ALA A 141 4.15 -6.51 4.77
CA ALA A 141 5.39 -5.75 4.97
C ALA A 141 5.32 -4.84 6.20
N THR A 142 4.18 -4.17 6.41
CA THR A 142 3.96 -3.32 7.58
C THR A 142 3.91 -4.13 8.88
N ILE A 143 3.30 -5.33 8.85
CA ILE A 143 3.31 -6.27 9.99
C ILE A 143 4.75 -6.67 10.32
N ALA A 144 5.55 -7.06 9.31
CA ALA A 144 6.94 -7.47 9.51
C ALA A 144 7.79 -6.31 10.06
N SER A 145 7.72 -5.12 9.43
CA SER A 145 8.43 -3.93 9.90
C SER A 145 8.05 -3.54 11.33
N ALA A 146 6.76 -3.61 11.69
CA ALA A 146 6.31 -3.30 13.04
C ALA A 146 6.74 -4.35 14.08
N ALA A 147 6.86 -5.62 13.68
CA ALA A 147 7.33 -6.69 14.56
C ALA A 147 8.81 -6.50 14.94
N VAL A 148 9.63 -6.08 13.99
CA VAL A 148 11.05 -5.80 14.21
C VAL A 148 11.24 -4.48 14.96
N ASN A 149 10.55 -3.44 14.54
CA ASN A 149 10.59 -2.11 15.18
C ASN A 149 9.70 -2.02 16.43
N ARG A 150 9.62 -3.07 17.23
CA ARG A 150 8.70 -3.19 18.38
C ARG A 150 8.79 -2.05 19.39
N ASN A 151 9.95 -1.40 19.51
CA ASN A 151 10.17 -0.27 20.41
C ASN A 151 9.76 1.08 19.78
N ASN A 152 9.44 1.10 18.48
CA ASN A 152 9.10 2.30 17.72
C ASN A 152 7.89 2.10 16.79
N PRO A 153 6.77 1.50 17.26
CA PRO A 153 5.61 1.26 16.42
C PRO A 153 5.02 2.55 15.87
N ILE A 154 5.10 3.64 16.62
CA ILE A 154 4.64 4.98 16.20
C ILE A 154 5.42 5.45 14.97
N GLY A 155 6.73 5.21 14.91
CA GLY A 155 7.55 5.56 13.75
C GLY A 155 7.06 4.85 12.49
N VAL A 156 6.89 3.52 12.56
CA VAL A 156 6.34 2.71 11.45
C VAL A 156 4.96 3.22 11.03
N THR A 157 4.05 3.42 12.00
CA THR A 157 2.68 3.89 11.74
C THR A 157 2.66 5.22 11.01
N LEU A 158 3.38 6.23 11.52
CA LEU A 158 3.40 7.57 10.93
C LEU A 158 4.07 7.57 9.56
N GLY A 159 5.15 6.81 9.38
CA GLY A 159 5.84 6.67 8.10
C GLY A 159 4.93 6.05 7.05
N ALA A 160 4.30 4.92 7.39
CA ALA A 160 3.39 4.22 6.49
C ALA A 160 2.15 5.06 6.13
N ILE A 161 1.48 5.69 7.12
CA ILE A 161 0.33 6.56 6.85
C ILE A 161 0.71 7.74 5.95
N LEU A 162 1.89 8.35 6.16
CA LEU A 162 2.35 9.43 5.30
C LEU A 162 2.64 8.94 3.89
N GLY A 163 3.24 7.74 3.73
CA GLY A 163 3.45 7.09 2.44
C GLY A 163 2.15 6.89 1.68
N HIS A 164 1.17 6.29 2.34
CA HIS A 164 -0.19 6.13 1.80
C HIS A 164 -0.84 7.47 1.41
N ALA A 165 -0.73 8.48 2.28
CA ALA A 165 -1.30 9.80 2.01
C ALA A 165 -0.65 10.46 0.78
N ILE A 166 0.65 10.30 0.58
CA ILE A 166 1.36 10.79 -0.60
C ILE A 166 0.83 10.09 -1.86
N CYS A 167 0.73 8.76 -1.85
CA CYS A 167 0.21 8.00 -2.98
C CYS A 167 -1.24 8.35 -3.29
N ALA A 168 -2.10 8.44 -2.28
CA ALA A 168 -3.49 8.87 -2.43
C ALA A 168 -3.59 10.30 -2.99
N ALA A 169 -2.73 11.23 -2.54
CA ALA A 169 -2.69 12.59 -3.08
C ALA A 169 -2.31 12.61 -4.55
N ILE A 170 -1.27 11.86 -4.92
CA ILE A 170 -0.84 11.71 -6.33
C ILE A 170 -1.98 11.13 -7.17
N ALA A 171 -2.67 10.08 -6.70
CA ALA A 171 -3.79 9.45 -7.37
C ALA A 171 -4.95 10.43 -7.61
N VAL A 172 -5.38 11.13 -6.55
CA VAL A 172 -6.55 12.02 -6.60
C VAL A 172 -6.28 13.32 -7.38
N ILE A 173 -5.06 13.86 -7.30
CA ILE A 173 -4.70 15.13 -7.97
C ILE A 173 -4.26 14.89 -9.40
N GLY A 174 -3.36 13.93 -9.59
CA GLY A 174 -2.64 13.69 -10.84
C GLY A 174 -3.18 12.51 -11.65
N GLY A 175 -4.10 11.71 -11.12
CA GLY A 175 -4.47 10.42 -11.67
C GLY A 175 -4.81 10.42 -13.15
N LYS A 176 -5.61 11.40 -13.63
CA LYS A 176 -5.91 11.54 -15.07
C LYS A 176 -4.70 11.84 -15.95
N LEU A 177 -3.69 12.53 -15.42
CA LEU A 177 -2.48 12.90 -16.18
C LEU A 177 -1.42 11.79 -16.13
N ILE A 178 -1.49 10.97 -15.10
CA ILE A 178 -0.51 9.94 -14.76
C ILE A 178 -1.00 8.55 -15.17
N ALA A 179 -2.31 8.32 -15.14
CA ALA A 179 -2.92 7.09 -15.64
C ALA A 179 -2.50 6.86 -17.11
N GLY A 180 -1.86 5.73 -17.38
CA GLY A 180 -1.29 5.39 -18.67
C GLY A 180 0.16 5.85 -18.93
N LYS A 181 0.77 6.67 -18.04
CA LYS A 181 2.19 7.04 -18.11
C LYS A 181 3.05 6.29 -17.09
N ILE A 182 2.44 5.80 -16.04
CA ILE A 182 3.11 4.97 -15.05
C ILE A 182 3.05 3.53 -15.53
N SER A 183 4.20 2.94 -15.80
CA SER A 183 4.29 1.51 -16.09
C SER A 183 4.29 0.75 -14.78
N GLU A 184 3.25 -0.04 -14.52
CA GLU A 184 3.17 -0.94 -13.37
C GLU A 184 4.41 -1.83 -13.29
N ARG A 185 4.90 -2.32 -14.43
CA ARG A 185 6.14 -3.07 -14.52
C ARG A 185 7.32 -2.34 -13.89
N GLN A 186 7.50 -1.05 -14.19
CA GLN A 186 8.62 -0.26 -13.66
C GLN A 186 8.48 -0.06 -12.15
N ILE A 187 7.27 0.20 -11.66
CA ILE A 187 7.01 0.39 -10.24
C ILE A 187 7.19 -0.92 -9.48
N THR A 188 6.66 -2.02 -9.99
CA THR A 188 6.83 -3.35 -9.38
C THR A 188 8.32 -3.73 -9.33
N PHE A 189 9.09 -3.38 -10.37
CA PHE A 189 10.53 -3.59 -10.40
C PHE A 189 11.25 -2.75 -9.35
N LEU A 190 10.93 -1.45 -9.24
CA LEU A 190 11.48 -0.55 -8.21
C LEU A 190 11.09 -1.00 -6.80
N GLY A 191 9.84 -1.40 -6.59
CA GLY A 191 9.38 -1.98 -5.32
C GLY A 191 10.18 -3.24 -4.96
N GLY A 192 10.38 -4.14 -5.92
CA GLY A 192 11.18 -5.35 -5.71
C GLY A 192 12.62 -5.04 -5.31
N PHE A 193 13.27 -4.07 -5.94
CA PHE A 193 14.59 -3.61 -5.55
C PHE A 193 14.62 -3.04 -4.14
N LEU A 194 13.62 -2.23 -3.78
CA LEU A 194 13.53 -1.64 -2.45
C LEU A 194 13.38 -2.71 -1.37
N PHE A 195 12.53 -3.72 -1.61
CA PHE A 195 12.38 -4.88 -0.72
C PHE A 195 13.71 -5.62 -0.52
N ILE A 196 14.48 -5.85 -1.59
CA ILE A 196 15.80 -6.48 -1.49
C ILE A 196 16.76 -5.62 -0.67
N ILE A 197 16.78 -4.29 -0.90
CA ILE A 197 17.61 -3.37 -0.11
C ILE A 197 17.25 -3.47 1.38
N PHE A 198 15.98 -3.43 1.74
CA PHE A 198 15.56 -3.60 3.14
C PHE A 198 15.95 -4.95 3.71
N GLY A 199 15.82 -6.04 2.94
CA GLY A 199 16.27 -7.36 3.38
C GLY A 199 17.79 -7.42 3.63
N ILE A 200 18.59 -6.75 2.79
CA ILE A 200 20.05 -6.66 2.96
C ILE A 200 20.40 -5.81 4.18
N VAL A 201 19.74 -4.66 4.35
CA VAL A 201 19.95 -3.79 5.52
C VAL A 201 19.61 -4.54 6.80
N ALA A 202 18.46 -5.22 6.85
CA ALA A 202 18.06 -6.07 7.96
C ALA A 202 19.13 -7.14 8.26
N ALA A 203 19.69 -7.80 7.25
CA ALA A 203 20.72 -8.82 7.43
C ALA A 203 22.04 -8.25 7.99
N ILE A 204 22.35 -6.97 7.71
CA ILE A 204 23.56 -6.30 8.20
C ILE A 204 23.36 -5.74 9.62
N GLU A 205 22.20 -5.15 9.91
CA GLU A 205 21.89 -4.54 11.21
C GLU A 205 21.66 -5.57 12.32
N GLY A 206 21.34 -6.81 11.99
CA GLY A 206 21.12 -7.90 12.94
C GLY A 206 22.39 -8.56 13.51
N LYS A 207 23.56 -8.00 13.23
CA LYS A 207 24.82 -8.33 13.87
C LYS A 207 25.13 -7.31 14.94
#